data_33aa0f26be84ef7954e825802d34f324
#
_entry.id   33aa0f26be84ef7954e825802d34f324
#
_cell.length_a   1.000
_cell.length_b   1.000
_cell.length_c   1.000
_cell.angle_alpha   90.00
_cell.angle_beta   90.00
_cell.angle_gamma   90.00
#
_symmetry.space_group_name_H-M   'P 1'
#
loop_
_entity.id
_entity.type
_entity.pdbx_description
1 polymer ?
#
loop_
_entity_poly.entity_id
_entity_poly.type
_entity_poly.pdbx_seq_one_letter_code
_entity_poly.pdbx_strand_id
1 'polypeptide(L)'
;MLRIIFISLLFISSLSHAEETRQADAHVHGLNNLTMVLSQNQIAMTYEMPIIQLYDEHDEHDEHDESAINNEALKVFQNHLQLFEFPIEAECEISSFKSGLHSVSTEEGDHQDVELAYEFYCNKPSLLKNLTITAFDRFSELETLNFDAVINNKGFTKRFKSEDNKIIF
;
A
#
# COMPACT_ATOMS: atom_id res chain seq x y z
N MET A 1 21.80 63.54 35.87
CA MET A 1 22.14 62.90 34.58
C MET A 1 21.95 61.41 34.72
N LEU A 2 20.79 60.90 34.24
CA LEU A 2 20.41 59.47 34.40
C LEU A 2 20.74 58.76 33.08
N ARG A 3 21.72 57.83 33.08
CA ARG A 3 22.08 57.00 31.92
C ARG A 3 21.21 55.77 31.90
N ILE A 4 20.32 55.74 30.95
CA ILE A 4 19.48 54.53 30.66
C ILE A 4 20.34 53.59 29.79
N ILE A 5 20.66 52.41 30.29
CA ILE A 5 21.31 51.33 29.52
C ILE A 5 20.20 50.51 28.92
N PHE A 6 20.07 50.55 27.57
CA PHE A 6 19.22 49.65 26.83
C PHE A 6 19.94 48.31 26.68
N ILE A 7 19.48 47.28 27.37
CA ILE A 7 19.89 45.89 27.13
C ILE A 7 19.03 45.34 26.02
N SER A 8 19.61 45.19 24.83
CA SER A 8 18.99 44.58 23.69
C SER A 8 19.08 43.05 23.84
N LEU A 9 17.96 42.40 24.14
CA LEU A 9 17.87 40.97 24.26
C LEU A 9 17.71 40.34 22.86
N LEU A 10 18.78 39.81 22.29
CA LEU A 10 18.75 39.05 21.05
C LEU A 10 18.09 37.67 21.31
N PHE A 11 16.85 37.54 20.86
CA PHE A 11 16.20 36.23 20.74
C PHE A 11 16.79 35.50 19.54
N ILE A 12 17.67 34.54 19.79
CA ILE A 12 18.13 33.58 18.79
C ILE A 12 17.06 32.49 18.72
N SER A 13 16.19 32.60 17.72
CA SER A 13 15.25 31.52 17.37
C SER A 13 16.04 30.42 16.69
N SER A 14 16.38 29.37 17.43
CA SER A 14 16.87 28.12 16.86
C SER A 14 15.72 27.44 16.10
N LEU A 15 15.73 27.54 14.76
CA LEU A 15 14.95 26.69 13.88
C LEU A 15 15.50 25.28 14.02
N SER A 16 14.90 24.49 14.90
CA SER A 16 15.09 23.03 14.88
C SER A 16 14.42 22.50 13.60
N HIS A 17 15.22 22.20 12.60
CA HIS A 17 14.80 21.31 11.52
C HIS A 17 14.68 19.94 12.16
N ALA A 18 13.44 19.51 12.40
CA ALA A 18 13.15 18.11 12.58
C ALA A 18 13.35 17.47 11.20
N GLU A 19 14.51 16.94 10.94
CA GLU A 19 14.74 15.96 9.89
C GLU A 19 13.92 14.75 10.32
N GLU A 20 12.75 14.60 9.74
CA GLU A 20 11.96 13.39 9.81
C GLU A 20 12.75 12.33 9.05
N THR A 21 13.70 11.69 9.74
CA THR A 21 14.32 10.47 9.25
C THR A 21 13.16 9.45 9.18
N ARG A 22 12.58 9.29 7.99
CA ARG A 22 11.85 8.07 7.68
C ARG A 22 12.86 6.95 7.87
N GLN A 23 12.85 6.31 9.04
CA GLN A 23 13.44 5.01 9.18
C GLN A 23 12.66 4.15 8.18
N ALA A 24 13.34 3.69 7.13
CA ALA A 24 12.85 2.58 6.35
C ALA A 24 12.69 1.44 7.37
N ASP A 25 11.46 1.17 7.78
CA ASP A 25 11.16 0.04 8.64
C ASP A 25 11.70 -1.19 7.91
N ALA A 26 12.46 -2.01 8.64
CA ALA A 26 12.98 -3.25 8.10
C ALA A 26 11.80 -4.03 7.51
N HIS A 27 11.87 -4.33 6.21
CA HIS A 27 10.82 -5.07 5.51
C HIS A 27 10.58 -6.38 6.26
N VAL A 28 9.35 -6.57 6.71
CA VAL A 28 8.95 -7.80 7.39
C VAL A 28 8.46 -8.74 6.30
N HIS A 29 9.21 -9.81 6.05
CA HIS A 29 8.76 -10.87 5.15
C HIS A 29 7.35 -11.34 5.55
N GLY A 30 6.49 -11.54 4.56
CA GLY A 30 5.12 -11.98 4.81
C GLY A 30 4.14 -10.89 5.27
N LEU A 31 4.54 -9.61 5.27
CA LEU A 31 3.68 -8.49 5.64
C LEU A 31 3.39 -7.60 4.43
N ASN A 32 2.11 -7.45 4.10
CA ASN A 32 1.64 -6.49 3.09
C ASN A 32 0.76 -5.41 3.75
N ASN A 33 0.61 -4.27 3.06
CA ASN A 33 -0.24 -3.18 3.51
C ASN A 33 -1.29 -2.86 2.44
N LEU A 34 -2.51 -2.58 2.87
CA LEU A 34 -3.60 -2.15 2.01
C LEU A 34 -4.29 -0.94 2.63
N THR A 35 -4.30 0.15 1.89
CA THR A 35 -5.08 1.34 2.27
C THR A 35 -6.28 1.50 1.35
N MET A 36 -7.40 2.03 1.88
CA MET A 36 -8.62 2.25 1.09
C MET A 36 -9.33 3.53 1.53
N VAL A 37 -9.76 4.31 0.56
CA VAL A 37 -10.67 5.45 0.78
C VAL A 37 -11.90 5.28 -0.09
N LEU A 38 -13.07 5.19 0.53
CA LEU A 38 -14.37 5.24 -0.16
C LEU A 38 -15.00 6.61 0.07
N SER A 39 -15.23 7.35 -0.99
CA SER A 39 -15.96 8.61 -0.99
C SER A 39 -17.05 8.59 -2.06
N GLN A 40 -18.31 8.65 -1.62
CA GLN A 40 -19.47 8.52 -2.49
C GLN A 40 -19.47 7.19 -3.26
N ASN A 41 -19.13 7.20 -4.54
CA ASN A 41 -19.06 6.02 -5.42
C ASN A 41 -17.66 5.75 -5.99
N GLN A 42 -16.66 6.46 -5.48
CA GLN A 42 -15.26 6.29 -5.86
C GLN A 42 -14.48 5.61 -4.73
N ILE A 43 -13.67 4.64 -5.08
CA ILE A 43 -12.73 3.98 -4.18
C ILE A 43 -11.32 4.24 -4.71
N ALA A 44 -10.43 4.71 -3.85
CA ALA A 44 -9.00 4.72 -4.08
C ALA A 44 -8.35 3.71 -3.14
N MET A 45 -7.48 2.86 -3.68
CA MET A 45 -6.75 1.85 -2.91
C MET A 45 -5.27 1.87 -3.27
N THR A 46 -4.43 1.63 -2.27
CA THR A 46 -3.01 1.39 -2.44
C THR A 46 -2.65 0.07 -1.76
N TYR A 47 -2.03 -0.84 -2.51
CA TYR A 47 -1.53 -2.11 -2.03
C TYR A 47 -0.01 -2.10 -2.10
N GLU A 48 0.65 -2.34 -0.98
CA GLU A 48 2.11 -2.39 -0.85
C GLU A 48 2.53 -3.80 -0.46
N MET A 49 3.54 -4.33 -1.14
CA MET A 49 4.08 -5.66 -0.89
C MET A 49 5.58 -5.71 -1.16
N PRO A 50 6.33 -6.55 -0.43
CA PRO A 50 7.73 -6.81 -0.74
C PRO A 50 7.88 -7.42 -2.14
N ILE A 51 8.83 -6.92 -2.92
CA ILE A 51 9.06 -7.42 -4.29
C ILE A 51 9.43 -8.89 -4.32
N ILE A 52 10.09 -9.39 -3.27
CA ILE A 52 10.47 -10.80 -3.15
C ILE A 52 9.30 -11.77 -3.31
N GLN A 53 8.07 -11.34 -2.96
CA GLN A 53 6.87 -12.16 -3.13
C GLN A 53 6.48 -12.38 -4.61
N LEU A 54 7.14 -11.70 -5.55
CA LEU A 54 6.94 -11.86 -6.98
C LEU A 54 7.84 -12.92 -7.60
N TYR A 55 8.89 -13.34 -6.89
CA TYR A 55 9.82 -14.35 -7.34
C TYR A 55 9.33 -15.73 -6.89
N ASP A 56 9.31 -16.71 -7.81
CA ASP A 56 9.05 -18.09 -7.44
C ASP A 56 10.28 -18.67 -6.74
N GLU A 57 10.10 -19.36 -5.60
CA GLU A 57 11.17 -19.99 -4.81
C GLU A 57 11.99 -21.04 -5.60
N HIS A 58 11.55 -21.42 -6.80
CA HIS A 58 12.15 -22.50 -7.58
C HIS A 58 13.22 -22.09 -8.58
N ASP A 59 13.45 -20.80 -8.76
CA ASP A 59 14.39 -20.30 -9.77
C ASP A 59 15.74 -19.88 -9.17
N GLU A 60 16.42 -20.81 -8.49
CA GLU A 60 17.68 -20.50 -7.78
C GLU A 60 18.90 -20.19 -8.70
N HIS A 61 18.83 -20.33 -10.03
CA HIS A 61 20.06 -20.33 -10.84
C HIS A 61 20.04 -19.71 -12.25
N ASP A 62 18.98 -19.11 -12.70
CA ASP A 62 19.02 -18.43 -14.01
C ASP A 62 19.01 -16.91 -13.85
N GLU A 63 19.84 -16.21 -14.63
CA GLU A 63 19.82 -14.75 -14.76
C GLU A 63 18.40 -14.35 -15.22
N HIS A 64 17.54 -13.98 -14.25
CA HIS A 64 16.15 -13.63 -14.52
C HIS A 64 16.10 -12.43 -15.46
N ASP A 65 15.41 -12.59 -16.57
CA ASP A 65 15.03 -11.46 -17.41
C ASP A 65 13.96 -10.66 -16.64
N GLU A 66 14.41 -9.65 -15.89
CA GLU A 66 13.57 -8.75 -15.08
C GLU A 66 12.41 -8.15 -15.86
N SER A 67 12.59 -7.95 -17.17
CA SER A 67 11.54 -7.45 -18.04
C SER A 67 10.39 -8.45 -18.19
N ALA A 68 10.68 -9.75 -18.15
CA ALA A 68 9.68 -10.82 -18.26
C ALA A 68 8.87 -10.94 -16.96
N ILE A 69 9.54 -10.91 -15.80
CA ILE A 69 8.90 -10.96 -14.47
C ILE A 69 7.96 -9.76 -14.31
N ASN A 70 8.45 -8.57 -14.58
CA ASN A 70 7.64 -7.35 -14.47
C ASN A 70 6.39 -7.38 -15.36
N ASN A 71 6.48 -7.93 -16.57
CA ASN A 71 5.36 -8.01 -17.50
C ASN A 71 4.31 -9.04 -17.05
N GLU A 72 4.72 -10.16 -16.47
CA GLU A 72 3.80 -11.18 -15.96
C GLU A 72 3.13 -10.72 -14.67
N ALA A 73 3.87 -10.19 -13.72
CA ALA A 73 3.35 -9.58 -12.51
C ALA A 73 2.36 -8.45 -12.81
N LEU A 74 2.66 -7.60 -13.80
CA LEU A 74 1.76 -6.54 -14.21
C LEU A 74 0.40 -7.06 -14.68
N LYS A 75 0.37 -8.18 -15.43
CA LYS A 75 -0.88 -8.82 -15.88
C LYS A 75 -1.68 -9.37 -14.69
N VAL A 76 -1.01 -9.95 -13.71
CA VAL A 76 -1.65 -10.44 -12.48
C VAL A 76 -2.30 -9.28 -11.74
N PHE A 77 -1.56 -8.19 -11.53
CA PHE A 77 -2.04 -7.05 -10.76
C PHE A 77 -3.11 -6.21 -11.46
N GLN A 78 -3.13 -6.17 -12.79
CA GLN A 78 -4.23 -5.56 -13.53
C GLN A 78 -5.57 -6.24 -13.23
N ASN A 79 -5.55 -7.53 -12.87
CA ASN A 79 -6.71 -8.23 -12.36
C ASN A 79 -6.74 -8.17 -10.82
N HIS A 80 -7.38 -7.13 -10.26
CA HIS A 80 -7.47 -6.91 -8.81
C HIS A 80 -8.05 -8.09 -8.03
N LEU A 81 -8.83 -8.98 -8.68
CA LEU A 81 -9.40 -10.18 -8.06
C LEU A 81 -8.33 -11.16 -7.56
N GLN A 82 -7.07 -11.00 -7.99
CA GLN A 82 -5.94 -11.75 -7.44
C GLN A 82 -5.49 -11.24 -6.07
N LEU A 83 -5.91 -10.04 -5.67
CA LEU A 83 -5.52 -9.38 -4.42
C LEU A 83 -6.69 -9.19 -3.47
N PHE A 84 -7.83 -8.74 -4.00
CA PHE A 84 -9.03 -8.46 -3.20
C PHE A 84 -10.30 -8.47 -4.06
N GLU A 85 -11.43 -8.69 -3.40
CA GLU A 85 -12.74 -8.78 -4.04
C GLU A 85 -13.78 -7.93 -3.30
N PHE A 86 -14.55 -7.17 -4.07
CA PHE A 86 -15.77 -6.48 -3.61
C PHE A 86 -17.01 -7.34 -3.88
N PRO A 87 -18.13 -7.10 -3.14
CA PRO A 87 -19.42 -7.70 -3.49
C PRO A 87 -19.81 -7.34 -4.94
N ILE A 88 -20.14 -8.34 -5.74
CA ILE A 88 -20.52 -8.14 -7.14
C ILE A 88 -21.73 -7.22 -7.28
N GLU A 89 -22.61 -7.20 -6.28
CA GLU A 89 -23.79 -6.36 -6.23
C GLU A 89 -23.48 -4.86 -6.15
N ALA A 90 -22.25 -4.50 -5.68
CA ALA A 90 -21.80 -3.11 -5.63
C ALA A 90 -21.45 -2.57 -7.02
N GLU A 91 -21.27 -3.46 -8.02
CA GLU A 91 -20.94 -3.13 -9.41
C GLU A 91 -19.76 -2.15 -9.50
N CYS A 92 -18.65 -2.53 -8.86
CA CYS A 92 -17.42 -1.75 -8.87
C CYS A 92 -16.54 -2.14 -10.06
N GLU A 93 -16.09 -1.16 -10.82
CA GLU A 93 -15.22 -1.34 -11.99
C GLU A 93 -13.94 -0.52 -11.82
N ILE A 94 -12.80 -1.06 -12.26
CA ILE A 94 -11.53 -0.32 -12.27
C ILE A 94 -11.65 0.85 -13.24
N SER A 95 -11.40 2.05 -12.75
CA SER A 95 -11.30 3.28 -13.56
C SER A 95 -9.83 3.67 -13.83
N SER A 96 -8.89 3.29 -12.95
CA SER A 96 -7.46 3.55 -13.09
C SER A 96 -6.65 2.48 -12.37
N PHE A 97 -5.50 2.12 -12.96
CA PHE A 97 -4.48 1.27 -12.35
C PHE A 97 -3.10 1.84 -12.61
N LYS A 98 -2.26 1.89 -11.59
CA LYS A 98 -0.85 2.26 -11.67
C LYS A 98 -0.02 1.26 -10.88
N SER A 99 1.17 0.96 -11.37
CA SER A 99 2.13 0.07 -10.72
C SER A 99 3.47 0.76 -10.57
N GLY A 100 4.08 0.61 -9.39
CA GLY A 100 5.45 1.03 -9.09
C GLY A 100 6.53 0.09 -9.61
N LEU A 101 6.18 -1.02 -10.28
CA LEU A 101 7.16 -2.00 -10.79
C LEU A 101 8.25 -1.41 -11.69
N HIS A 102 7.94 -0.32 -12.41
CA HIS A 102 8.93 0.34 -13.28
C HIS A 102 9.99 1.17 -12.54
N SER A 103 9.79 1.43 -11.25
CA SER A 103 10.73 2.18 -10.41
C SER A 103 11.63 1.28 -9.56
N VAL A 104 11.44 -0.02 -9.63
CA VAL A 104 12.25 -1.00 -8.92
C VAL A 104 13.61 -1.11 -9.61
N SER A 105 14.70 -0.90 -8.86
CA SER A 105 16.07 -1.05 -9.36
C SER A 105 16.69 -2.32 -8.77
N THR A 106 17.39 -3.06 -9.62
CA THR A 106 18.11 -4.28 -9.23
C THR A 106 19.32 -4.04 -8.35
N GLU A 107 19.82 -2.80 -8.31
CA GLU A 107 21.00 -2.45 -7.53
C GLU A 107 20.75 -2.43 -6.02
N GLU A 108 19.50 -2.34 -5.58
CA GLU A 108 19.12 -2.27 -4.15
C GLU A 108 18.69 -3.62 -3.53
N GLY A 109 18.63 -4.69 -4.35
CA GLY A 109 18.36 -6.05 -3.87
C GLY A 109 16.90 -6.31 -3.44
N ASP A 110 16.68 -7.43 -2.77
CA ASP A 110 15.37 -8.01 -2.42
C ASP A 110 14.56 -7.22 -1.37
N HIS A 111 15.01 -6.01 -0.99
CA HIS A 111 14.42 -5.22 0.08
C HIS A 111 13.56 -4.05 -0.41
N GLN A 112 13.02 -4.13 -1.62
CA GLN A 112 12.14 -3.10 -2.14
C GLN A 112 10.67 -3.52 -2.02
N ASP A 113 9.80 -2.52 -1.79
CA ASP A 113 8.35 -2.69 -1.85
C ASP A 113 7.82 -2.21 -3.19
N VAL A 114 6.81 -2.91 -3.68
CA VAL A 114 6.04 -2.53 -4.85
C VAL A 114 4.73 -1.91 -4.41
N GLU A 115 4.45 -0.71 -4.91
CA GLU A 115 3.18 -0.02 -4.70
C GLU A 115 2.28 -0.21 -5.92
N LEU A 116 1.04 -0.65 -5.67
CA LEU A 116 -0.01 -0.79 -6.68
C LEU A 116 -1.18 0.12 -6.29
N ALA A 117 -1.51 1.06 -7.16
CA ALA A 117 -2.61 1.98 -6.92
C ALA A 117 -3.80 1.67 -7.85
N TYR A 118 -4.99 1.57 -7.26
CA TYR A 118 -6.24 1.29 -7.95
C TYR A 118 -7.26 2.38 -7.68
N GLU A 119 -7.99 2.77 -8.69
CA GLU A 119 -9.21 3.56 -8.56
C GLU A 119 -10.38 2.78 -9.12
N PHE A 120 -11.49 2.78 -8.39
CA PHE A 120 -12.74 2.13 -8.80
C PHE A 120 -13.89 3.13 -8.78
N TYR A 121 -14.87 2.85 -9.62
CA TYR A 121 -16.16 3.47 -9.60
C TYR A 121 -17.22 2.38 -9.35
N CYS A 122 -18.04 2.56 -8.30
CA CYS A 122 -19.09 1.62 -7.94
C CYS A 122 -20.46 2.22 -8.30
N ASN A 123 -21.23 1.54 -9.14
CA ASN A 123 -22.58 1.98 -9.50
C ASN A 123 -23.56 1.92 -8.32
N LYS A 124 -23.35 0.99 -7.39
CA LYS A 124 -24.21 0.76 -6.22
C LYS A 124 -23.37 0.74 -4.91
N PRO A 125 -22.73 1.86 -4.53
CA PRO A 125 -21.83 1.90 -3.39
C PRO A 125 -22.49 1.56 -2.05
N SER A 126 -23.81 1.71 -1.93
CA SER A 126 -24.57 1.30 -0.76
C SER A 126 -24.58 -0.22 -0.52
N LEU A 127 -24.25 -1.01 -1.55
CA LEU A 127 -24.14 -2.47 -1.49
C LEU A 127 -22.70 -2.93 -1.23
N LEU A 128 -21.74 -2.02 -1.17
CA LEU A 128 -20.38 -2.31 -0.71
C LEU A 128 -20.39 -2.52 0.81
N LYS A 129 -20.60 -3.75 1.23
CA LYS A 129 -20.76 -4.12 2.65
C LYS A 129 -19.55 -4.84 3.23
N ASN A 130 -18.65 -5.30 2.39
CA ASN A 130 -17.47 -6.04 2.80
C ASN A 130 -16.35 -5.94 1.77
N LEU A 131 -15.16 -6.31 2.20
CA LEU A 131 -13.99 -6.56 1.37
C LEU A 131 -13.43 -7.91 1.76
N THR A 132 -13.09 -8.75 0.78
CA THR A 132 -12.40 -10.02 0.95
C THR A 132 -11.00 -9.90 0.37
N ILE A 133 -9.99 -10.34 1.10
CA ILE A 133 -8.60 -10.37 0.62
C ILE A 133 -8.36 -11.75 0.01
N THR A 134 -8.06 -11.77 -1.28
CA THR A 134 -7.74 -12.97 -2.07
C THR A 134 -6.25 -13.18 -2.24
N ALA A 135 -5.43 -12.19 -1.87
CA ALA A 135 -3.97 -12.24 -1.98
C ALA A 135 -3.35 -13.44 -1.24
N PHE A 136 -3.96 -13.91 -0.14
CA PHE A 136 -3.50 -15.10 0.60
C PHE A 136 -3.56 -16.40 -0.23
N ASP A 137 -4.45 -16.47 -1.21
CA ASP A 137 -4.54 -17.62 -2.12
C ASP A 137 -3.45 -17.55 -3.22
N ARG A 138 -2.94 -16.35 -3.49
CA ARG A 138 -1.95 -16.10 -4.54
C ARG A 138 -0.52 -16.13 -4.03
N PHE A 139 -0.28 -15.61 -2.84
CA PHE A 139 1.06 -15.47 -2.26
C PHE A 139 1.19 -16.38 -1.04
N SER A 140 1.90 -17.49 -1.19
CA SER A 140 2.08 -18.50 -0.11
C SER A 140 2.83 -17.94 1.09
N GLU A 141 3.73 -16.99 0.87
CA GLU A 141 4.52 -16.34 1.91
C GLU A 141 3.79 -15.19 2.62
N LEU A 142 2.61 -14.78 2.14
CA LEU A 142 1.83 -13.74 2.79
C LEU A 142 1.22 -14.26 4.09
N GLU A 143 1.77 -13.87 5.21
CA GLU A 143 1.28 -14.24 6.54
C GLU A 143 0.24 -13.25 7.08
N THR A 144 0.46 -11.96 6.80
CA THR A 144 -0.34 -10.88 7.38
C THR A 144 -0.52 -9.74 6.39
N LEU A 145 -1.72 -9.16 6.36
CA LEU A 145 -1.99 -7.93 5.63
C LEU A 145 -2.62 -6.90 6.59
N ASN A 146 -1.95 -5.77 6.75
CA ASN A 146 -2.50 -4.63 7.47
C ASN A 146 -3.47 -3.88 6.56
N PHE A 147 -4.62 -3.52 7.08
CA PHE A 147 -5.64 -2.77 6.35
C PHE A 147 -6.06 -1.54 7.13
N ASP A 148 -5.96 -0.40 6.47
CA ASP A 148 -6.43 0.90 6.96
C ASP A 148 -7.37 1.53 5.94
N ALA A 149 -8.57 1.90 6.37
CA ALA A 149 -9.55 2.48 5.47
C ALA A 149 -10.30 3.66 6.07
N VAL A 150 -10.72 4.55 5.19
CA VAL A 150 -11.72 5.58 5.49
C VAL A 150 -12.93 5.36 4.56
N ILE A 151 -14.06 5.00 5.16
CA ILE A 151 -15.30 4.69 4.45
C ILE A 151 -16.39 5.61 4.96
N ASN A 152 -16.85 6.54 4.11
CA ASN A 152 -17.89 7.51 4.46
C ASN A 152 -17.56 8.27 5.78
N ASN A 153 -16.33 8.76 5.90
CA ASN A 153 -15.77 9.47 7.07
C ASN A 153 -15.64 8.63 8.35
N LYS A 154 -15.69 7.30 8.25
CA LYS A 154 -15.39 6.39 9.37
C LYS A 154 -14.09 5.66 9.09
N GLY A 155 -13.20 5.63 10.08
CA GLY A 155 -11.96 4.86 10.04
C GLY A 155 -12.20 3.40 10.36
N PHE A 156 -11.50 2.52 9.64
CA PHE A 156 -11.46 1.08 9.85
C PHE A 156 -10.01 0.64 9.81
N THR A 157 -9.62 -0.20 10.75
CA THR A 157 -8.30 -0.82 10.80
C THR A 157 -8.50 -2.30 11.10
N LYS A 158 -7.85 -3.15 10.33
CA LYS A 158 -7.86 -4.60 10.56
C LYS A 158 -6.52 -5.19 10.15
N ARG A 159 -6.08 -6.22 10.87
CA ARG A 159 -5.02 -7.11 10.43
C ARG A 159 -5.65 -8.39 9.93
N PHE A 160 -5.52 -8.63 8.63
CA PHE A 160 -5.98 -9.85 7.99
C PHE A 160 -4.96 -10.98 8.14
N LYS A 161 -5.47 -12.21 8.15
CA LYS A 161 -4.74 -13.45 7.98
C LYS A 161 -5.53 -14.35 7.06
N SER A 162 -4.94 -15.46 6.57
CA SER A 162 -5.62 -16.33 5.61
C SER A 162 -6.94 -16.88 6.16
N GLU A 163 -7.01 -17.24 7.45
CA GLU A 163 -8.20 -17.73 8.12
C GLU A 163 -9.24 -16.64 8.48
N ASP A 164 -8.84 -15.35 8.44
CA ASP A 164 -9.69 -14.20 8.71
C ASP A 164 -9.44 -13.11 7.66
N ASN A 165 -9.75 -13.42 6.41
CA ASN A 165 -9.46 -12.61 5.24
C ASN A 165 -10.60 -11.67 4.81
N LYS A 166 -11.62 -11.44 5.66
CA LYS A 166 -12.78 -10.61 5.32
C LYS A 166 -13.04 -9.53 6.37
N ILE A 167 -13.43 -8.33 5.91
CA ILE A 167 -14.00 -7.27 6.76
C ILE A 167 -15.41 -6.90 6.31
N ILE A 168 -16.25 -6.57 7.27
CA ILE A 168 -17.62 -6.05 7.04
C ILE A 168 -17.65 -4.60 7.48
N PHE A 169 -18.21 -3.71 6.66
CA PHE A 169 -18.30 -2.26 6.86
C PHE A 169 -19.62 -1.83 7.49
#